data_988edc256d385005081faf2f35e22da7
#
_entry.id   988edc256d385005081faf2f35e22da7
#
_cell.length_a   1.000
_cell.length_b   1.000
_cell.length_c   1.000
_cell.angle_alpha   90.00
_cell.angle_beta   90.00
_cell.angle_gamma   90.00
#
_symmetry.space_group_name_H-M   'P 1'
#
loop_
_entity.id
_entity.type
_entity.pdbx_description
1 polymer ?
#
loop_
_entity_poly.entity_id
_entity_poly.type
_entity_poly.pdbx_seq_one_letter_code
_entity_poly.pdbx_strand_id
1 'polypeptide(L)'
;MPKLSPERQVVKREQILKGAMTVFLTSGYAGTSMDRVAAEAGVSKQTIYSYFQDKEGLFRSLIEQATIIRFTTLFELDHQKVEPEQLLRRLAEIFFNDVVDRGNYIPLLRIVIGESERFPELARLYTQAVVQRGKSMLCEYLRSRKELKLHDPEAIAQIFFGSMVSWVILQKMLYGEELMQLSRDRVVDQLVHLILSNSDERKIESTPIEKH
;
A
#
# COMPACT_ATOMS: atom_id res chain seq x y z
N MET A 1 -1.40 -13.07 -35.41
CA MET A 1 -2.44 -12.09 -35.03
C MET A 1 -1.81 -10.70 -34.97
N PRO A 2 -2.44 -9.64 -35.48
CA PRO A 2 -1.89 -8.30 -35.38
C PRO A 2 -1.75 -7.91 -33.92
N LYS A 3 -0.60 -7.38 -33.50
CA LYS A 3 -0.39 -6.83 -32.17
C LYS A 3 -1.37 -5.67 -31.98
N LEU A 4 -2.16 -5.72 -30.91
CA LEU A 4 -3.02 -4.60 -30.51
C LEU A 4 -2.17 -3.34 -30.30
N SER A 5 -2.72 -2.17 -30.64
CA SER A 5 -2.04 -0.89 -30.32
C SER A 5 -1.84 -0.78 -28.80
N PRO A 6 -0.82 -0.04 -28.33
CA PRO A 6 -0.54 0.14 -26.90
C PRO A 6 -1.79 0.58 -26.10
N GLU A 7 -2.56 1.51 -26.63
CA GLU A 7 -3.80 1.99 -26.01
C GLU A 7 -4.86 0.87 -25.84
N ARG A 8 -5.05 0.05 -26.89
CA ARG A 8 -5.96 -1.10 -26.82
C ARG A 8 -5.49 -2.18 -25.83
N GLN A 9 -4.19 -2.32 -25.64
CA GLN A 9 -3.63 -3.23 -24.63
C GLN A 9 -3.95 -2.74 -23.22
N VAL A 10 -3.82 -1.44 -22.93
CA VAL A 10 -4.17 -0.84 -21.63
C VAL A 10 -5.66 -1.04 -21.35
N VAL A 11 -6.53 -0.67 -22.27
CA VAL A 11 -8.00 -0.84 -22.12
C VAL A 11 -8.35 -2.32 -21.87
N LYS A 12 -7.72 -3.23 -22.59
CA LYS A 12 -7.99 -4.68 -22.44
C LYS A 12 -7.51 -5.18 -21.08
N ARG A 13 -6.34 -4.70 -20.61
CA ARG A 13 -5.80 -5.04 -19.28
C ARG A 13 -6.75 -4.58 -18.18
N GLU A 14 -7.25 -3.35 -18.25
CA GLU A 14 -8.23 -2.80 -17.30
C GLU A 14 -9.55 -3.57 -17.30
N GLN A 15 -10.06 -3.95 -18.47
CA GLN A 15 -11.24 -4.78 -18.60
C GLN A 15 -11.09 -6.11 -17.85
N ILE A 16 -9.95 -6.79 -18.01
CA ILE A 16 -9.66 -8.06 -17.31
C ILE A 16 -9.56 -7.83 -15.81
N LEU A 17 -8.83 -6.81 -15.36
CA LEU A 17 -8.70 -6.50 -13.94
C LEU A 17 -10.05 -6.18 -13.29
N LYS A 18 -10.94 -5.48 -13.97
CA LYS A 18 -12.29 -5.19 -13.47
C LYS A 18 -13.09 -6.49 -13.27
N GLY A 19 -13.14 -7.39 -14.26
CA GLY A 19 -13.82 -8.67 -14.14
C GLY A 19 -13.17 -9.56 -13.07
N ALA A 20 -11.83 -9.58 -13.00
CA ALA A 20 -11.11 -10.32 -11.96
C ALA A 20 -11.46 -9.81 -10.56
N MET A 21 -11.53 -8.49 -10.35
CA MET A 21 -11.92 -7.90 -9.08
C MET A 21 -13.30 -8.43 -8.62
N THR A 22 -14.29 -8.39 -9.48
CA THR A 22 -15.63 -8.93 -9.19
C THR A 22 -15.56 -10.39 -8.75
N VAL A 23 -14.84 -11.23 -9.50
CA VAL A 23 -14.76 -12.67 -9.21
C VAL A 23 -14.00 -12.95 -7.91
N PHE A 24 -12.88 -12.26 -7.65
CA PHE A 24 -12.14 -12.44 -6.40
C PHE A 24 -12.94 -11.99 -5.18
N LEU A 25 -13.65 -10.87 -5.27
CA LEU A 25 -14.45 -10.35 -4.15
C LEU A 25 -15.67 -11.23 -3.83
N THR A 26 -16.23 -11.89 -4.84
CA THR A 26 -17.41 -12.76 -4.64
C THR A 26 -17.07 -14.19 -4.26
N SER A 27 -15.91 -14.69 -4.66
CA SER A 27 -15.56 -16.13 -4.54
C SER A 27 -14.32 -16.41 -3.71
N GLY A 28 -13.63 -15.36 -3.20
CA GLY A 28 -12.34 -15.48 -2.56
C GLY A 28 -11.23 -15.89 -3.52
N TYR A 29 -10.03 -16.05 -3.01
CA TYR A 29 -8.91 -16.51 -3.82
C TYR A 29 -9.07 -17.97 -4.23
N ALA A 30 -9.45 -18.86 -3.29
CA ALA A 30 -9.66 -20.28 -3.54
C ALA A 30 -10.72 -20.55 -4.62
N GLY A 31 -11.86 -19.90 -4.51
CA GLY A 31 -13.01 -20.10 -5.42
C GLY A 31 -12.87 -19.42 -6.78
N THR A 32 -11.84 -18.63 -7.01
CA THR A 32 -11.59 -17.96 -8.28
C THR A 32 -10.88 -18.90 -9.25
N SER A 33 -11.43 -19.02 -10.48
CA SER A 33 -10.79 -19.68 -11.62
C SER A 33 -10.62 -18.73 -12.79
N MET A 34 -9.62 -19.00 -13.64
CA MET A 34 -9.36 -18.20 -14.85
C MET A 34 -10.53 -18.26 -15.84
N ASP A 35 -11.31 -19.36 -15.84
CA ASP A 35 -12.52 -19.47 -16.68
C ASP A 35 -13.63 -18.53 -16.22
N ARG A 36 -13.86 -18.42 -14.90
CA ARG A 36 -14.82 -17.47 -14.34
C ARG A 36 -14.44 -16.03 -14.61
N VAL A 37 -13.14 -15.72 -14.47
CA VAL A 37 -12.61 -14.39 -14.79
C VAL A 37 -12.78 -14.09 -16.28
N ALA A 38 -12.52 -15.06 -17.15
CA ALA A 38 -12.70 -14.90 -18.60
C ALA A 38 -14.16 -14.59 -18.96
N ALA A 39 -15.11 -15.32 -18.37
CA ALA A 39 -16.53 -15.11 -18.56
C ALA A 39 -16.95 -13.71 -18.07
N GLU A 40 -16.56 -13.33 -16.85
CA GLU A 40 -16.89 -12.02 -16.25
C GLU A 40 -16.28 -10.85 -17.03
N ALA A 41 -15.04 -10.99 -17.48
CA ALA A 41 -14.34 -9.95 -18.25
C ALA A 41 -14.75 -9.93 -19.73
N GLY A 42 -15.53 -10.89 -20.24
CA GLY A 42 -15.88 -10.97 -21.66
C GLY A 42 -14.69 -11.17 -22.59
N VAL A 43 -13.71 -12.02 -22.18
CA VAL A 43 -12.50 -12.31 -22.95
C VAL A 43 -12.22 -13.81 -22.96
N SER A 44 -11.32 -14.27 -23.86
CA SER A 44 -10.89 -15.66 -23.82
C SER A 44 -9.91 -15.90 -22.66
N LYS A 45 -9.91 -17.11 -22.11
CA LYS A 45 -8.93 -17.56 -21.09
C LYS A 45 -7.49 -17.37 -21.56
N GLN A 46 -7.21 -17.65 -22.83
CA GLN A 46 -5.90 -17.44 -23.45
C GLN A 46 -5.48 -15.96 -23.42
N THR A 47 -6.46 -15.05 -23.60
CA THR A 47 -6.19 -13.60 -23.48
C THR A 47 -5.72 -13.27 -22.09
N ILE A 48 -6.37 -13.78 -21.02
CA ILE A 48 -5.96 -13.49 -19.65
C ILE A 48 -4.54 -14.00 -19.40
N TYR A 49 -4.24 -15.24 -19.80
CA TYR A 49 -2.88 -15.79 -19.63
C TYR A 49 -1.79 -14.99 -20.36
N SER A 50 -2.12 -14.38 -21.51
CA SER A 50 -1.17 -13.53 -22.23
C SER A 50 -0.81 -12.23 -21.50
N TYR A 51 -1.68 -11.73 -20.60
CA TYR A 51 -1.46 -10.50 -19.82
C TYR A 51 -0.89 -10.77 -18.42
N PHE A 52 -1.28 -11.88 -17.78
CA PHE A 52 -1.05 -12.07 -16.34
C PHE A 52 -0.38 -13.40 -15.98
N GLN A 53 -0.11 -14.25 -16.96
CA GLN A 53 0.52 -15.57 -16.83
C GLN A 53 -0.34 -16.58 -16.06
N ASP A 54 -0.73 -16.28 -14.82
CA ASP A 54 -1.50 -17.14 -13.94
C ASP A 54 -2.44 -16.36 -13.00
N LYS A 55 -3.12 -17.07 -12.12
CA LYS A 55 -4.02 -16.47 -11.12
C LYS A 55 -3.28 -15.61 -10.11
N GLU A 56 -2.07 -15.98 -9.76
CA GLU A 56 -1.21 -15.23 -8.84
C GLU A 56 -0.79 -13.90 -9.45
N GLY A 57 -0.31 -13.90 -10.69
CA GLY A 57 0.06 -12.68 -11.43
C GLY A 57 -1.13 -11.74 -11.65
N LEU A 58 -2.32 -12.31 -11.90
CA LEU A 58 -3.55 -11.54 -11.99
C LEU A 58 -3.91 -10.88 -10.65
N PHE A 59 -3.85 -11.64 -9.54
CA PHE A 59 -4.13 -11.12 -8.20
C PHE A 59 -3.08 -10.08 -7.76
N ARG A 60 -1.80 -10.30 -8.06
CA ARG A 60 -0.71 -9.32 -7.87
C ARG A 60 -1.06 -7.99 -8.53
N SER A 61 -1.46 -8.02 -9.80
CA SER A 61 -1.82 -6.81 -10.54
C SER A 61 -3.01 -6.07 -9.95
N LEU A 62 -3.99 -6.79 -9.39
CA LEU A 62 -5.12 -6.18 -8.68
C LEU A 62 -4.67 -5.46 -7.41
N ILE A 63 -3.83 -6.12 -6.59
CA ILE A 63 -3.31 -5.52 -5.36
C ILE A 63 -2.45 -4.29 -5.68
N GLU A 64 -1.55 -4.39 -6.66
CA GLU A 64 -0.70 -3.25 -7.06
C GLU A 64 -1.54 -2.07 -7.55
N GLN A 65 -2.58 -2.32 -8.36
CA GLN A 65 -3.48 -1.27 -8.83
C GLN A 65 -4.27 -0.63 -7.68
N ALA A 66 -4.71 -1.43 -6.71
CA ALA A 66 -5.47 -0.93 -5.57
C ALA A 66 -4.62 -0.15 -4.56
N THR A 67 -3.29 -0.30 -4.59
CA THR A 67 -2.38 0.23 -3.56
C THR A 67 -1.21 1.02 -4.13
N ILE A 68 -0.17 0.34 -4.58
CA ILE A 68 1.16 0.90 -4.87
C ILE A 68 1.15 1.94 -5.98
N ILE A 69 0.34 1.76 -7.01
CA ILE A 69 0.31 2.70 -8.15
C ILE A 69 -0.01 4.14 -7.68
N ARG A 70 -0.83 4.28 -6.63
CA ARG A 70 -1.20 5.59 -6.08
C ARG A 70 -0.04 6.26 -5.33
N PHE A 71 0.83 5.46 -4.71
CA PHE A 71 2.02 5.96 -4.02
C PHE A 71 3.16 6.29 -4.99
N THR A 72 3.36 5.49 -6.05
CA THR A 72 4.47 5.71 -6.99
C THR A 72 4.43 7.09 -7.62
N THR A 73 3.24 7.58 -7.96
CA THR A 73 3.08 8.93 -8.53
C THR A 73 3.65 10.03 -7.62
N LEU A 74 3.53 9.89 -6.30
CA LEU A 74 4.10 10.85 -5.36
C LEU A 74 5.64 10.83 -5.37
N PHE A 75 6.23 9.63 -5.51
CA PHE A 75 7.69 9.46 -5.50
C PHE A 75 8.34 9.66 -6.87
N GLU A 76 7.57 9.63 -7.97
CA GLU A 76 8.04 10.01 -9.31
C GLU A 76 8.17 11.53 -9.48
N LEU A 77 7.39 12.32 -8.74
CA LEU A 77 7.61 13.75 -8.62
C LEU A 77 8.89 13.99 -7.81
N ASP A 78 9.58 15.10 -8.01
CA ASP A 78 10.84 15.45 -7.34
C ASP A 78 10.66 15.51 -5.80
N HIS A 79 10.43 14.33 -5.20
CA HIS A 79 10.14 14.14 -3.78
C HIS A 79 11.30 14.61 -2.88
N GLN A 80 12.52 14.71 -3.43
CA GLN A 80 13.69 15.22 -2.70
C GLN A 80 13.54 16.69 -2.31
N LYS A 81 12.67 17.45 -2.98
CA LYS A 81 12.38 18.86 -2.66
C LYS A 81 11.18 19.04 -1.71
N VAL A 82 10.43 17.95 -1.44
CA VAL A 82 9.27 18.02 -0.56
C VAL A 82 9.74 17.90 0.89
N GLU A 83 9.27 18.79 1.76
CA GLU A 83 9.60 18.75 3.19
C GLU A 83 9.04 17.48 3.86
N PRO A 84 9.77 16.92 4.87
CA PRO A 84 9.40 15.65 5.49
C PRO A 84 7.97 15.61 6.06
N GLU A 85 7.53 16.67 6.71
CA GLU A 85 6.16 16.77 7.21
C GLU A 85 5.13 16.68 6.08
N GLN A 86 5.35 17.42 5.01
CA GLN A 86 4.45 17.43 3.86
C GLN A 86 4.38 16.06 3.18
N LEU A 87 5.52 15.39 3.02
CA LEU A 87 5.55 14.05 2.42
C LEU A 87 4.80 13.03 3.29
N LEU A 88 5.06 13.00 4.59
CA LEU A 88 4.41 12.06 5.50
C LEU A 88 2.89 12.27 5.53
N ARG A 89 2.44 13.53 5.61
CA ARG A 89 1.01 13.87 5.55
C ARG A 89 0.39 13.46 4.20
N ARG A 90 1.08 13.73 3.10
CA ARG A 90 0.60 13.37 1.77
C ARG A 90 0.51 11.86 1.57
N LEU A 91 1.46 11.10 2.09
CA LEU A 91 1.41 9.62 2.09
C LEU A 91 0.19 9.11 2.87
N ALA A 92 -0.07 9.69 4.04
CA ALA A 92 -1.25 9.34 4.83
C ALA A 92 -2.57 9.71 4.13
N GLU A 93 -2.65 10.88 3.49
CA GLU A 93 -3.82 11.27 2.67
C GLU A 93 -4.09 10.28 1.54
N ILE A 94 -3.05 9.92 0.76
CA ILE A 94 -3.17 8.93 -0.32
C ILE A 94 -3.64 7.59 0.26
N PHE A 95 -3.03 7.14 1.36
CA PHE A 95 -3.41 5.88 1.99
C PHE A 95 -4.88 5.87 2.41
N PHE A 96 -5.33 6.85 3.17
CA PHE A 96 -6.70 6.85 3.68
C PHE A 96 -7.73 7.20 2.61
N ASN A 97 -7.52 8.24 1.83
CA ASN A 97 -8.54 8.72 0.89
C ASN A 97 -8.58 7.90 -0.40
N ASP A 98 -7.43 7.59 -1.00
CA ASP A 98 -7.38 6.99 -2.33
C ASP A 98 -7.28 5.46 -2.27
N VAL A 99 -6.58 4.90 -1.28
CA VAL A 99 -6.42 3.46 -1.14
C VAL A 99 -7.56 2.86 -0.32
N VAL A 100 -7.84 3.40 0.87
CA VAL A 100 -8.83 2.84 1.81
C VAL A 100 -10.25 3.23 1.43
N ASP A 101 -10.55 4.53 1.32
CA ASP A 101 -11.93 5.01 1.17
C ASP A 101 -12.47 4.83 -0.25
N ARG A 102 -11.65 5.05 -1.29
CA ARG A 102 -12.06 4.97 -2.70
C ARG A 102 -11.67 3.69 -3.41
N GLY A 103 -10.82 2.88 -2.79
CA GLY A 103 -10.27 1.68 -3.39
C GLY A 103 -10.93 0.38 -2.92
N ASN A 104 -10.46 -0.72 -3.51
CA ASN A 104 -10.84 -2.07 -3.09
C ASN A 104 -9.83 -2.67 -2.09
N TYR A 105 -9.08 -1.83 -1.38
CA TYR A 105 -8.01 -2.26 -0.49
C TYR A 105 -8.52 -3.16 0.65
N ILE A 106 -9.55 -2.70 1.39
CA ILE A 106 -10.09 -3.46 2.52
C ILE A 106 -10.62 -4.83 2.09
N PRO A 107 -11.46 -4.95 1.05
CA PRO A 107 -11.90 -6.25 0.56
C PRO A 107 -10.76 -7.17 0.14
N LEU A 108 -9.74 -6.64 -0.57
CA LEU A 108 -8.57 -7.44 -0.96
C LEU A 108 -7.73 -7.85 0.25
N LEU A 109 -7.52 -6.95 1.22
CA LEU A 109 -6.80 -7.27 2.46
C LEU A 109 -7.52 -8.37 3.25
N ARG A 110 -8.86 -8.38 3.30
CA ARG A 110 -9.64 -9.47 3.90
C ARG A 110 -9.36 -10.82 3.24
N ILE A 111 -9.26 -10.85 1.90
CA ILE A 111 -8.91 -12.08 1.17
C ILE A 111 -7.49 -12.52 1.54
N VAL A 112 -6.52 -11.61 1.52
CA VAL A 112 -5.12 -11.93 1.86
C VAL A 112 -5.02 -12.50 3.27
N ILE A 113 -5.59 -11.83 4.26
CA ILE A 113 -5.53 -12.27 5.67
C ILE A 113 -6.30 -13.58 5.86
N GLY A 114 -7.53 -13.67 5.33
CA GLY A 114 -8.40 -14.83 5.54
C GLY A 114 -7.90 -16.11 4.86
N GLU A 115 -7.13 -15.97 3.78
CA GLU A 115 -6.62 -17.11 3.02
C GLU A 115 -5.11 -17.37 3.20
N SER A 116 -4.44 -16.56 4.03
CA SER A 116 -2.98 -16.61 4.21
C SER A 116 -2.45 -17.94 4.76
N GLU A 117 -3.22 -18.62 5.59
CA GLU A 117 -2.85 -19.94 6.12
C GLU A 117 -2.92 -21.02 5.02
N ARG A 118 -3.98 -20.99 4.22
CA ARG A 118 -4.20 -21.94 3.14
C ARG A 118 -3.34 -21.68 1.91
N PHE A 119 -3.04 -20.41 1.62
CA PHE A 119 -2.25 -19.95 0.48
C PHE A 119 -1.14 -18.99 0.95
N PRO A 120 -0.06 -19.53 1.57
CA PRO A 120 1.05 -18.71 2.06
C PRO A 120 1.72 -17.85 0.96
N GLU A 121 1.70 -18.34 -0.29
CA GLU A 121 2.20 -17.60 -1.45
C GLU A 121 1.43 -16.30 -1.67
N LEU A 122 0.13 -16.26 -1.40
CA LEU A 122 -0.68 -15.05 -1.49
C LEU A 122 -0.25 -13.98 -0.48
N ALA A 123 0.03 -14.40 0.76
CA ALA A 123 0.54 -13.51 1.80
C ALA A 123 1.94 -12.97 1.47
N ARG A 124 2.84 -13.83 0.95
CA ARG A 124 4.18 -13.42 0.49
C ARG A 124 4.09 -12.43 -0.67
N LEU A 125 3.22 -12.70 -1.64
CA LEU A 125 2.96 -11.82 -2.77
C LEU A 125 2.53 -10.42 -2.30
N TYR A 126 1.56 -10.34 -1.39
CA TYR A 126 1.12 -9.06 -0.80
C TYR A 126 2.26 -8.36 -0.07
N THR A 127 3.02 -9.09 0.74
CA THR A 127 4.15 -8.54 1.48
C THR A 127 5.20 -7.95 0.53
N GLN A 128 5.53 -8.65 -0.56
CA GLN A 128 6.52 -8.19 -1.53
C GLN A 128 6.01 -7.02 -2.39
N ALA A 129 4.80 -7.17 -2.95
CA ALA A 129 4.27 -6.20 -3.91
C ALA A 129 3.81 -4.88 -3.27
N VAL A 130 3.40 -4.91 -2.00
CA VAL A 130 2.83 -3.76 -1.30
C VAL A 130 3.71 -3.32 -0.13
N VAL A 131 3.88 -4.20 0.87
CA VAL A 131 4.50 -3.79 2.14
C VAL A 131 5.96 -3.42 1.95
N GLN A 132 6.77 -4.32 1.35
CA GLN A 132 8.18 -4.05 1.11
C GLN A 132 8.39 -2.84 0.21
N ARG A 133 7.62 -2.74 -0.88
CA ARG A 133 7.76 -1.65 -1.84
C ARG A 133 7.42 -0.30 -1.22
N GLY A 134 6.27 -0.19 -0.54
CA GLY A 134 5.89 1.05 0.15
C GLY A 134 6.89 1.44 1.24
N LYS A 135 7.32 0.47 2.05
CA LYS A 135 8.35 0.67 3.08
C LYS A 135 9.67 1.14 2.50
N SER A 136 10.16 0.51 1.41
CA SER A 136 11.43 0.89 0.77
C SER A 136 11.40 2.32 0.25
N MET A 137 10.31 2.73 -0.41
CA MET A 137 10.16 4.10 -0.94
C MET A 137 10.27 5.15 0.18
N LEU A 138 9.56 4.97 1.29
CA LEU A 138 9.64 5.89 2.43
C LEU A 138 11.03 5.82 3.12
N CYS A 139 11.59 4.63 3.27
CA CYS A 139 12.91 4.44 3.87
C CYS A 139 14.02 5.15 3.07
N GLU A 140 14.00 5.05 1.75
CA GLU A 140 14.95 5.75 0.86
C GLU A 140 14.83 7.27 1.00
N TYR A 141 13.60 7.77 1.03
CA TYR A 141 13.37 9.19 1.27
C TYR A 141 13.92 9.63 2.62
N LEU A 142 13.56 8.93 3.71
CA LEU A 142 14.03 9.27 5.06
C LEU A 142 15.56 9.19 5.18
N ARG A 143 16.23 8.23 4.51
CA ARG A 143 17.69 8.14 4.45
C ARG A 143 18.34 9.33 3.73
N SER A 144 17.65 9.91 2.74
CA SER A 144 18.14 11.10 2.03
C SER A 144 18.10 12.36 2.89
N ARG A 145 17.26 12.38 3.95
CA ARG A 145 17.02 13.52 4.83
C ARG A 145 17.96 13.47 6.06
N LYS A 146 19.26 13.74 5.82
CA LYS A 146 20.29 13.69 6.88
C LYS A 146 20.03 14.65 8.03
N GLU A 147 19.34 15.75 7.77
CA GLU A 147 18.95 16.74 8.77
C GLU A 147 18.03 16.16 9.85
N LEU A 148 17.25 15.12 9.54
CA LEU A 148 16.39 14.46 10.52
C LEU A 148 17.15 13.59 11.52
N LYS A 149 18.42 13.24 11.24
CA LYS A 149 19.29 12.43 12.13
C LYS A 149 18.63 11.15 12.64
N LEU A 150 17.79 10.53 11.83
CA LEU A 150 17.03 9.33 12.20
C LEU A 150 17.97 8.16 12.44
N HIS A 151 17.75 7.43 13.54
CA HIS A 151 18.59 6.28 13.89
C HIS A 151 18.31 5.09 12.98
N ASP A 152 17.04 4.78 12.74
CA ASP A 152 16.60 3.63 11.93
C ASP A 152 15.43 4.02 11.01
N PRO A 153 15.73 4.57 9.82
CA PRO A 153 14.70 4.92 8.84
C PRO A 153 13.81 3.75 8.40
N GLU A 154 14.35 2.52 8.45
CA GLU A 154 13.58 1.33 8.07
C GLU A 154 12.51 0.99 9.10
N ALA A 155 12.88 1.00 10.39
CA ALA A 155 11.93 0.80 11.49
C ALA A 155 10.87 1.92 11.52
N ILE A 156 11.27 3.17 11.27
CA ILE A 156 10.35 4.30 11.20
C ILE A 156 9.33 4.12 10.06
N ALA A 157 9.78 3.72 8.87
CA ALA A 157 8.88 3.45 7.75
C ALA A 157 7.91 2.29 8.09
N GLN A 158 8.37 1.25 8.79
CA GLN A 158 7.53 0.15 9.26
C GLN A 158 6.49 0.63 10.27
N ILE A 159 6.87 1.46 11.24
CA ILE A 159 5.96 2.02 12.25
C ILE A 159 4.91 2.91 11.58
N PHE A 160 5.33 3.78 10.66
CA PHE A 160 4.43 4.69 9.95
C PHE A 160 3.30 3.94 9.22
N PHE A 161 3.64 3.04 8.32
CA PHE A 161 2.63 2.26 7.59
C PHE A 161 1.90 1.26 8.49
N GLY A 162 2.61 0.63 9.42
CA GLY A 162 2.02 -0.33 10.37
C GLY A 162 0.94 0.29 11.24
N SER A 163 1.12 1.51 11.72
CA SER A 163 0.13 2.22 12.53
C SER A 163 -1.13 2.56 11.71
N MET A 164 -0.97 2.99 10.47
CA MET A 164 -2.12 3.27 9.58
C MET A 164 -2.88 1.99 9.21
N VAL A 165 -2.17 0.90 8.90
CA VAL A 165 -2.79 -0.41 8.62
C VAL A 165 -3.49 -0.95 9.87
N SER A 166 -2.87 -0.84 11.05
CA SER A 166 -3.50 -1.22 12.33
C SER A 166 -4.80 -0.45 12.57
N TRP A 167 -4.79 0.86 12.30
CA TRP A 167 -6.01 1.68 12.40
C TRP A 167 -7.11 1.14 11.47
N VAL A 168 -6.79 0.83 10.22
CA VAL A 168 -7.76 0.26 9.25
C VAL A 168 -8.31 -1.09 9.74
N ILE A 169 -7.44 -1.98 10.22
CA ILE A 169 -7.86 -3.28 10.74
C ILE A 169 -8.82 -3.09 11.92
N LEU A 170 -8.45 -2.28 12.89
CA LEU A 170 -9.25 -2.07 14.09
C LEU A 170 -10.56 -1.33 13.80
N GLN A 171 -10.50 -0.21 13.07
CA GLN A 171 -11.66 0.66 12.87
C GLN A 171 -12.60 0.14 11.77
N LYS A 172 -12.05 -0.34 10.63
CA LYS A 172 -12.86 -0.67 9.45
C LYS A 172 -13.09 -2.18 9.26
N MET A 173 -12.13 -3.02 9.60
CA MET A 173 -12.28 -4.47 9.43
C MET A 173 -12.94 -5.14 10.62
N LEU A 174 -12.63 -4.69 11.83
CA LEU A 174 -13.16 -5.21 13.11
C LEU A 174 -14.25 -4.33 13.70
N TYR A 175 -14.77 -3.33 12.96
CA TYR A 175 -15.86 -2.44 13.37
C TYR A 175 -15.59 -1.68 14.67
N GLY A 176 -14.32 -1.41 14.97
CA GLY A 176 -13.90 -0.73 16.21
C GLY A 176 -14.32 0.73 16.29
N GLU A 177 -14.76 1.35 15.20
CA GLU A 177 -15.29 2.72 15.18
C GLU A 177 -16.54 2.90 16.07
N GLU A 178 -17.26 1.83 16.35
CA GLU A 178 -18.40 1.83 17.27
C GLU A 178 -17.96 1.83 18.75
N LEU A 179 -16.74 1.35 19.05
CA LEU A 179 -16.21 1.14 20.38
C LEU A 179 -15.10 2.12 20.77
N MET A 180 -14.27 2.52 19.79
CA MET A 180 -13.08 3.32 20.00
C MET A 180 -13.06 4.51 19.03
N GLN A 181 -13.36 5.70 19.53
CA GLN A 181 -13.39 6.92 18.72
C GLN A 181 -12.00 7.54 18.57
N LEU A 182 -11.14 6.92 17.78
CA LEU A 182 -9.84 7.44 17.43
C LEU A 182 -9.81 7.85 15.95
N SER A 183 -9.86 9.15 15.67
CA SER A 183 -9.82 9.64 14.28
C SER A 183 -8.46 9.37 13.63
N ARG A 184 -8.48 9.13 12.32
CA ARG A 184 -7.27 8.95 11.51
C ARG A 184 -6.33 10.15 11.59
N ASP A 185 -6.89 11.37 11.60
CA ASP A 185 -6.11 12.60 11.64
C ASP A 185 -5.28 12.70 12.92
N ARG A 186 -5.85 12.34 14.08
CA ARG A 186 -5.10 12.27 15.34
C ARG A 186 -3.95 11.28 15.29
N VAL A 187 -4.15 10.12 14.62
CA VAL A 187 -3.08 9.12 14.46
C VAL A 187 -1.98 9.67 13.56
N VAL A 188 -2.35 10.28 12.43
CA VAL A 188 -1.39 10.88 11.49
C VAL A 188 -0.61 12.00 12.15
N ASP A 189 -1.28 12.92 12.87
CA ASP A 189 -0.63 14.03 13.57
C ASP A 189 0.40 13.54 14.58
N GLN A 190 0.06 12.53 15.37
CA GLN A 190 0.99 11.96 16.34
C GLN A 190 2.15 11.21 15.68
N LEU A 191 1.91 10.45 14.61
CA LEU A 191 2.98 9.78 13.87
C LEU A 191 3.97 10.78 13.28
N VAL A 192 3.48 11.82 12.64
CA VAL A 192 4.32 12.87 12.04
C VAL A 192 5.10 13.58 13.14
N HIS A 193 4.44 13.96 14.23
CA HIS A 193 5.09 14.61 15.38
C HIS A 193 6.21 13.72 15.95
N LEU A 194 5.94 12.44 16.25
CA LEU A 194 6.94 11.52 16.82
C LEU A 194 8.14 11.31 15.89
N ILE A 195 7.93 11.23 14.57
CA ILE A 195 9.02 11.06 13.61
C ILE A 195 9.91 12.29 13.55
N LEU A 196 9.30 13.50 13.56
CA LEU A 196 10.03 14.75 13.42
C LEU A 196 10.65 15.23 14.74
N SER A 197 10.01 15.02 15.90
CA SER A 197 10.52 15.42 17.21
C SER A 197 11.77 14.68 17.62
N ASN A 198 11.94 13.42 17.22
CA ASN A 198 13.18 12.66 17.45
C ASN A 198 14.41 13.30 16.80
N SER A 199 14.22 14.27 15.89
CA SER A 199 15.29 15.07 15.29
C SER A 199 15.77 16.23 16.19
N ASP A 200 14.90 16.75 17.07
CA ASP A 200 15.16 17.96 17.86
C ASP A 200 15.75 17.67 19.26
N GLU A 201 15.36 16.59 19.92
CA GLU A 201 15.79 16.29 21.29
C GLU A 201 17.31 16.08 21.45
N ARG A 202 18.02 15.66 20.41
CA ARG A 202 19.50 15.52 20.43
C ARG A 202 20.27 16.85 20.31
N LYS A 203 19.60 17.98 20.07
CA LYS A 203 20.24 19.30 20.14
C LYS A 203 20.52 19.71 21.58
N ILE A 204 19.81 19.14 22.56
CA ILE A 204 19.90 19.53 23.97
C ILE A 204 21.01 18.78 24.70
N GLU A 205 21.37 17.55 24.32
CA GLU A 205 22.42 16.74 25.00
C GLU A 205 23.84 17.08 24.59
N SER A 206 24.09 17.95 23.63
CA SER A 206 25.44 18.32 23.17
C SER A 206 25.99 19.60 23.79
N THR A 207 25.35 20.15 24.83
CA THR A 207 25.94 21.28 25.59
C THR A 207 26.91 20.70 26.61
N PRO A 208 28.24 20.97 26.53
CA PRO A 208 29.19 20.51 27.51
C PRO A 208 28.87 21.15 28.86
N ILE A 209 28.73 20.32 29.90
CA ILE A 209 28.68 20.80 31.27
C ILE A 209 30.09 21.34 31.54
N GLU A 210 30.26 22.66 31.54
CA GLU A 210 31.44 23.31 32.06
C GLU A 210 31.60 22.92 33.55
N LYS A 211 32.67 22.14 33.82
CA LYS A 211 33.05 21.81 35.18
C LYS A 211 33.69 23.06 35.77
N HIS A 212 33.01 23.66 36.73
CA HIS A 212 33.66 24.55 37.73
C HIS A 212 34.23 23.73 38.88
#